data_f8f77ba704e5532198f0d243304131a9
#
_entry.id   f8f77ba704e5532198f0d243304131a9
#
_cell.length_a   1.000
_cell.length_b   1.000
_cell.length_c   1.000
_cell.angle_alpha   90.00
_cell.angle_beta   90.00
_cell.angle_gamma   90.00
#
_symmetry.space_group_name_H-M   'P 1'
#
loop_
_entity.id
_entity.type
_entity.pdbx_description
1 polymer ?
#
loop_
_entity_poly.entity_id
_entity_poly.type
_entity_poly.pdbx_seq_one_letter_code
_entity_poly.pdbx_strand_id
1 'polypeptide(L)'
;MDDWFFSFVIFVIAFFLYFHVQNQYKTSDILEIYEYDYTDNKSIQDTCALKQPVLFHMPDHGIVANEIPSIMSTLFIKDIREYYKPDTTVVEPIVLKTSSGIGLLSSDTRSSYFSQNNIIQSENSEKFETLDKKLQPFLNAKTYYDVLFGSRKAYTPLTYHMYSHRFFVVEGNTPNCGIRIKMCPWKNTPRLNQHKDYENFEFWSNMNLFRGDEEKFKVLDFVVNPGYILYVPPYWWYSFQFLDQSSCVTSISYSTAINVLANAKEHALYMYNQPNLQSNIMREIIPEINDVTTNDTPDEHLEDPLPEVDEHETPPEENQDVSLQLIEDLKKSQ
;
A
#
# COMPACT_ATOMS: atom_id res chain seq x y z
N MET A 1 14.19 -32.60 -44.26
CA MET A 1 13.31 -33.10 -43.17
C MET A 1 13.28 -32.15 -41.97
N ASP A 2 14.26 -31.27 -41.90
CA ASP A 2 14.53 -30.51 -40.68
C ASP A 2 13.68 -29.23 -40.53
N ASP A 3 13.36 -28.52 -41.62
CA ASP A 3 12.62 -27.25 -41.57
C ASP A 3 11.16 -27.41 -41.11
N TRP A 4 10.47 -28.49 -41.50
CA TRP A 4 9.11 -28.76 -41.05
C TRP A 4 9.07 -29.14 -39.58
N PHE A 5 10.00 -29.97 -39.13
CA PHE A 5 10.09 -30.35 -37.70
C PHE A 5 10.40 -29.14 -36.84
N PHE A 6 11.34 -28.29 -37.26
CA PHE A 6 11.67 -27.06 -36.54
C PHE A 6 10.49 -26.09 -36.46
N SER A 7 9.77 -25.89 -37.57
CA SER A 7 8.55 -25.07 -37.62
C SER A 7 7.46 -25.63 -36.70
N PHE A 8 7.29 -26.95 -36.65
CA PHE A 8 6.32 -27.60 -35.78
C PHE A 8 6.70 -27.40 -34.30
N VAL A 9 7.96 -27.54 -33.95
CA VAL A 9 8.44 -27.29 -32.55
C VAL A 9 8.17 -25.85 -32.13
N ILE A 10 8.50 -24.86 -32.99
CA ILE A 10 8.22 -23.44 -32.73
C ILE A 10 6.72 -23.22 -32.52
N PHE A 11 5.87 -23.81 -33.37
CA PHE A 11 4.43 -23.70 -33.25
C PHE A 11 3.92 -24.23 -31.91
N VAL A 12 4.38 -25.40 -31.50
CA VAL A 12 4.01 -25.99 -30.21
C VAL A 12 4.43 -25.12 -29.03
N ILE A 13 5.67 -24.60 -29.07
CA ILE A 13 6.16 -23.67 -28.02
C ILE A 13 5.29 -22.41 -27.98
N ALA A 14 5.04 -21.77 -29.12
CA ALA A 14 4.21 -20.57 -29.21
C ALA A 14 2.77 -20.82 -28.73
N PHE A 15 2.19 -21.99 -29.06
CA PHE A 15 0.86 -22.37 -28.60
C PHE A 15 0.79 -22.53 -27.09
N PHE A 16 1.76 -23.24 -26.48
CA PHE A 16 1.82 -23.36 -25.01
C PHE A 16 2.02 -22.02 -24.35
N LEU A 17 2.92 -21.19 -24.88
CA LEU A 17 3.16 -19.84 -24.36
C LEU A 17 1.88 -19.00 -24.41
N TYR A 18 1.17 -19.00 -25.55
CA TYR A 18 -0.11 -18.32 -25.70
C TYR A 18 -1.13 -18.79 -24.67
N PHE A 19 -1.25 -20.09 -24.47
CA PHE A 19 -2.17 -20.66 -23.48
C PHE A 19 -1.84 -20.21 -22.05
N HIS A 20 -0.57 -20.21 -21.68
CA HIS A 20 -0.13 -19.75 -20.37
C HIS A 20 -0.34 -18.25 -20.15
N VAL A 21 -0.10 -17.43 -21.19
CA VAL A 21 -0.39 -15.99 -21.17
C VAL A 21 -1.89 -15.75 -20.97
N GLN A 22 -2.75 -16.44 -21.71
CA GLN A 22 -4.20 -16.32 -21.55
C GLN A 22 -4.68 -16.72 -20.15
N ASN A 23 -4.01 -17.69 -19.53
CA ASN A 23 -4.33 -18.10 -18.16
C ASN A 23 -4.00 -17.01 -17.10
N GLN A 24 -3.08 -16.07 -17.41
CA GLN A 24 -2.80 -14.95 -16.50
C GLN A 24 -4.00 -14.01 -16.34
N TYR A 25 -4.83 -13.86 -17.38
CA TYR A 25 -5.99 -12.97 -17.36
C TYR A 25 -7.25 -13.60 -16.74
N LYS A 26 -7.22 -14.88 -16.44
CA LYS A 26 -8.35 -15.54 -15.76
C LYS A 26 -8.46 -15.03 -14.33
N THR A 27 -9.69 -14.73 -13.91
CA THR A 27 -10.03 -14.33 -12.56
C THR A 27 -11.20 -15.16 -12.04
N SER A 28 -11.29 -15.34 -10.74
CA SER A 28 -12.48 -15.89 -10.09
C SER A 28 -13.49 -14.77 -9.83
N ASP A 29 -14.78 -15.12 -9.90
CA ASP A 29 -15.89 -14.22 -9.52
C ASP A 29 -16.57 -14.66 -8.21
N ILE A 30 -16.01 -15.65 -7.52
CA ILE A 30 -16.56 -16.23 -6.32
C ILE A 30 -16.36 -15.25 -5.16
N LEU A 31 -17.46 -14.84 -4.53
CA LEU A 31 -17.49 -13.91 -3.41
C LEU A 31 -17.51 -14.66 -2.07
N GLU A 32 -16.49 -15.47 -1.88
CA GLU A 32 -16.24 -16.21 -0.65
C GLU A 32 -14.77 -16.07 -0.29
N ILE A 33 -14.48 -15.98 0.98
CA ILE A 33 -13.11 -15.99 1.52
C ILE A 33 -12.88 -17.32 2.24
N TYR A 34 -11.81 -18.00 1.87
CA TYR A 34 -11.39 -19.21 2.54
C TYR A 34 -10.22 -18.94 3.47
N GLU A 35 -10.19 -19.64 4.57
CA GLU A 35 -9.12 -19.59 5.55
C GLU A 35 -8.43 -20.94 5.61
N TYR A 36 -7.10 -20.91 5.54
CA TYR A 36 -6.25 -22.10 5.59
C TYR A 36 -5.09 -21.88 6.55
N ASP A 37 -4.73 -22.91 7.29
CA ASP A 37 -3.46 -22.94 7.99
C ASP A 37 -2.30 -23.11 7.00
N TYR A 38 -1.23 -22.37 7.24
CA TYR A 38 -0.01 -22.54 6.45
C TYR A 38 0.58 -23.95 6.67
N THR A 39 0.84 -24.66 5.60
CA THR A 39 1.52 -25.96 5.62
C THR A 39 2.87 -25.90 4.92
N ASP A 40 2.88 -25.57 3.65
CA ASP A 40 4.08 -25.46 2.82
C ASP A 40 3.84 -24.54 1.60
N ASN A 41 4.92 -24.16 0.92
CA ASN A 41 4.85 -23.29 -0.24
C ASN A 41 4.01 -23.88 -1.37
N LYS A 42 4.10 -25.19 -1.62
CA LYS A 42 3.35 -25.84 -2.70
C LYS A 42 1.85 -25.71 -2.48
N SER A 43 1.38 -25.96 -1.25
CA SER A 43 -0.03 -25.82 -0.88
C SER A 43 -0.52 -24.40 -1.11
N ILE A 44 0.28 -23.36 -0.76
CA ILE A 44 -0.04 -21.96 -1.06
C ILE A 44 -0.18 -21.76 -2.58
N GLN A 45 0.79 -22.22 -3.38
CA GLN A 45 0.76 -22.02 -4.82
C GLN A 45 -0.45 -22.71 -5.48
N ASP A 46 -0.79 -23.92 -5.04
CA ASP A 46 -1.96 -24.66 -5.53
C ASP A 46 -3.26 -23.90 -5.19
N THR A 47 -3.34 -23.34 -3.99
CA THR A 47 -4.48 -22.50 -3.56
C THR A 47 -4.56 -21.20 -4.34
N CYS A 48 -3.44 -20.50 -4.52
CA CYS A 48 -3.38 -19.25 -5.29
C CYS A 48 -3.72 -19.44 -6.78
N ALA A 49 -3.50 -20.64 -7.33
CA ALA A 49 -3.87 -20.99 -8.70
C ALA A 49 -5.39 -20.92 -8.95
N LEU A 50 -6.23 -20.97 -7.92
CA LEU A 50 -7.68 -20.76 -8.00
C LEU A 50 -8.08 -19.31 -8.32
N LYS A 51 -7.13 -18.37 -8.22
CA LYS A 51 -7.35 -16.93 -8.47
C LYS A 51 -8.49 -16.33 -7.64
N GLN A 52 -8.60 -16.76 -6.40
CA GLN A 52 -9.60 -16.34 -5.44
C GLN A 52 -8.90 -15.76 -4.21
N PRO A 53 -9.47 -14.73 -3.53
CA PRO A 53 -8.94 -14.22 -2.28
C PRO A 53 -8.91 -15.30 -1.20
N VAL A 54 -7.79 -15.38 -0.46
CA VAL A 54 -7.58 -16.40 0.57
C VAL A 54 -6.84 -15.79 1.75
N LEU A 55 -7.21 -16.20 2.96
CA LEU A 55 -6.50 -15.94 4.20
C LEU A 55 -5.65 -17.17 4.58
N PHE A 56 -4.37 -16.95 4.83
CA PHE A 56 -3.48 -17.97 5.39
C PHE A 56 -3.14 -17.60 6.83
N HIS A 57 -3.46 -18.48 7.75
CA HIS A 57 -3.05 -18.35 9.14
C HIS A 57 -1.58 -18.75 9.28
N MET A 58 -0.72 -17.79 9.56
CA MET A 58 0.72 -17.96 9.68
C MET A 58 1.27 -17.00 10.75
N PRO A 59 1.06 -17.29 12.04
CA PRO A 59 1.49 -16.40 13.12
C PRO A 59 3.02 -16.22 13.17
N ASP A 60 3.77 -17.24 12.73
CA ASP A 60 5.24 -17.24 12.73
C ASP A 60 5.81 -16.80 11.37
N HIS A 61 5.31 -15.72 10.78
CA HIS A 61 5.83 -15.22 9.49
C HIS A 61 7.14 -14.42 9.61
N GLY A 62 7.55 -14.04 10.83
CA GLY A 62 8.85 -13.42 11.11
C GLY A 62 8.92 -11.91 10.89
N ILE A 63 7.82 -11.26 10.57
CA ILE A 63 7.73 -9.80 10.47
C ILE A 63 7.21 -9.25 11.81
N VAL A 64 7.85 -8.18 12.31
CA VAL A 64 7.48 -7.54 13.57
C VAL A 64 7.17 -6.07 13.30
N ALA A 65 5.95 -5.61 13.62
CA ALA A 65 5.46 -4.26 13.34
C ALA A 65 6.40 -3.15 13.84
N ASN A 66 6.98 -3.30 15.01
CA ASN A 66 7.88 -2.31 15.62
C ASN A 66 9.23 -2.17 14.90
N GLU A 67 9.64 -3.18 14.14
CA GLU A 67 10.92 -3.14 13.42
C GLU A 67 10.78 -2.51 12.04
N ILE A 68 9.56 -2.49 11.48
CA ILE A 68 9.31 -2.03 10.13
C ILE A 68 9.70 -0.56 9.91
N PRO A 69 9.38 0.39 10.80
CA PRO A 69 9.81 1.78 10.61
C PRO A 69 11.32 1.96 10.55
N SER A 70 12.10 1.07 11.18
CA SER A 70 13.57 1.15 11.18
C SER A 70 14.22 0.76 9.85
N ILE A 71 13.49 0.07 8.98
CA ILE A 71 13.99 -0.36 7.67
C ILE A 71 13.65 0.62 6.54
N MET A 72 12.97 1.72 6.87
CA MET A 72 12.58 2.74 5.92
C MET A 72 13.16 4.09 6.29
N SER A 73 13.64 4.83 5.31
CA SER A 73 14.14 6.20 5.50
C SER A 73 13.05 7.24 5.32
N THR A 74 12.13 6.98 4.39
CA THR A 74 11.07 7.91 3.99
C THR A 74 9.73 7.21 3.85
N LEU A 75 8.65 7.97 4.04
CA LEU A 75 7.28 7.55 3.76
C LEU A 75 6.69 8.43 2.66
N PHE A 76 5.97 7.80 1.76
CA PHE A 76 5.17 8.47 0.72
C PHE A 76 3.73 8.60 1.23
N ILE A 77 3.40 9.76 1.76
CA ILE A 77 2.08 10.03 2.35
C ILE A 77 1.14 10.54 1.27
N LYS A 78 -0.05 9.97 1.20
CA LYS A 78 -1.11 10.36 0.27
C LYS A 78 -2.36 10.78 1.03
N ASP A 79 -3.04 11.79 0.51
CA ASP A 79 -4.36 12.21 1.00
C ASP A 79 -5.44 11.48 0.22
N ILE A 80 -6.26 10.70 0.90
CA ILE A 80 -7.34 9.96 0.25
C ILE A 80 -8.34 10.85 -0.47
N ARG A 81 -8.49 12.10 -0.04
CA ARG A 81 -9.44 13.04 -0.64
C ARG A 81 -9.06 13.41 -2.08
N GLU A 82 -7.77 13.38 -2.41
CA GLU A 82 -7.28 13.69 -3.76
C GLU A 82 -7.81 12.70 -4.80
N TYR A 83 -7.98 11.42 -4.43
CA TYR A 83 -8.50 10.38 -5.32
C TYR A 83 -9.97 10.57 -5.72
N TYR A 84 -10.71 11.40 -4.98
CA TYR A 84 -12.14 11.65 -5.23
C TYR A 84 -12.42 13.02 -5.83
N LYS A 85 -11.39 13.81 -6.13
CA LYS A 85 -11.57 15.07 -6.84
C LYS A 85 -11.94 14.79 -8.30
N PRO A 86 -12.85 15.59 -8.89
CA PRO A 86 -13.08 15.57 -10.33
C PRO A 86 -11.74 15.81 -11.06
N ASP A 87 -11.54 15.16 -12.17
CA ASP A 87 -10.39 15.36 -13.07
C ASP A 87 -9.01 14.91 -12.53
N THR A 88 -8.93 14.29 -11.36
CA THR A 88 -7.67 13.72 -10.88
C THR A 88 -7.28 12.50 -11.70
N THR A 89 -6.11 12.57 -12.31
CA THR A 89 -5.50 11.48 -13.08
C THR A 89 -4.30 10.86 -12.37
N VAL A 90 -3.59 11.66 -11.59
CA VAL A 90 -2.40 11.28 -10.80
C VAL A 90 -2.53 11.90 -9.41
N VAL A 91 -2.16 11.16 -8.38
CA VAL A 91 -2.09 11.66 -7.00
C VAL A 91 -0.64 11.59 -6.55
N GLU A 92 -0.04 12.77 -6.40
CA GLU A 92 1.34 12.88 -5.94
C GLU A 92 1.43 12.69 -4.42
N PRO A 93 2.38 11.89 -3.92
CA PRO A 93 2.62 11.75 -2.50
C PRO A 93 3.46 12.91 -1.96
N ILE A 94 3.24 13.24 -0.70
CA ILE A 94 4.19 14.03 0.10
C ILE A 94 5.24 13.08 0.64
N VAL A 95 6.53 13.40 0.42
CA VAL A 95 7.64 12.56 0.88
C VAL A 95 8.16 13.12 2.20
N LEU A 96 8.01 12.34 3.28
CA LEU A 96 8.46 12.70 4.61
C LEU A 96 9.49 11.70 5.13
N LYS A 97 10.36 12.14 6.06
CA LYS A 97 11.14 11.19 6.86
C LYS A 97 10.20 10.27 7.64
N THR A 98 10.60 9.03 7.87
CA THR A 98 9.75 8.03 8.51
C THR A 98 9.19 8.51 9.86
N SER A 99 10.00 9.15 10.70
CA SER A 99 9.56 9.68 12.00
C SER A 99 8.46 10.74 11.87
N SER A 100 8.66 11.72 10.96
CA SER A 100 7.70 12.78 10.70
C SER A 100 6.42 12.25 10.06
N GLY A 101 6.55 11.30 9.13
CA GLY A 101 5.40 10.66 8.49
C GLY A 101 4.54 9.86 9.48
N ILE A 102 5.16 9.09 10.38
CA ILE A 102 4.43 8.38 11.44
C ILE A 102 3.78 9.37 12.41
N GLY A 103 4.46 10.46 12.75
CA GLY A 103 3.90 11.54 13.56
C GLY A 103 2.64 12.12 12.93
N LEU A 104 2.68 12.44 11.63
CA LEU A 104 1.52 12.94 10.89
C LEU A 104 0.35 11.94 10.90
N LEU A 105 0.63 10.65 10.59
CA LEU A 105 -0.42 9.62 10.58
C LEU A 105 -1.05 9.43 11.97
N SER A 106 -0.24 9.55 13.04
CA SER A 106 -0.71 9.40 14.42
C SER A 106 -1.53 10.59 14.90
N SER A 107 -1.22 11.80 14.42
CA SER A 107 -1.94 13.03 14.79
C SER A 107 -3.19 13.29 13.94
N ASP A 108 -3.37 12.57 12.83
CA ASP A 108 -4.51 12.76 11.94
C ASP A 108 -5.81 12.26 12.56
N THR A 109 -6.64 13.19 12.99
CA THR A 109 -7.99 12.92 13.52
C THR A 109 -9.07 12.80 12.45
N ARG A 110 -8.76 13.22 11.21
CA ARG A 110 -9.72 13.23 10.08
C ARG A 110 -9.72 11.94 9.27
N SER A 111 -8.80 11.00 9.56
CA SER A 111 -8.67 9.73 8.83
C SER A 111 -8.42 9.94 7.33
N SER A 112 -7.59 10.91 7.00
CA SER A 112 -7.39 11.37 5.62
C SER A 112 -6.12 10.83 4.99
N TYR A 113 -5.11 10.45 5.80
CA TYR A 113 -3.78 10.12 5.29
C TYR A 113 -3.48 8.63 5.38
N PHE A 114 -2.81 8.15 4.35
CA PHE A 114 -2.22 6.82 4.30
C PHE A 114 -0.88 6.87 3.56
N SER A 115 -0.06 5.85 3.74
CA SER A 115 1.23 5.72 3.08
C SER A 115 1.30 4.40 2.34
N GLN A 116 1.77 4.42 1.10
CA GLN A 116 2.02 3.26 0.26
C GLN A 116 3.12 3.56 -0.76
N ASN A 117 3.62 2.54 -1.44
CA ASN A 117 4.74 2.62 -2.37
C ASN A 117 6.02 3.13 -1.69
N ASN A 118 6.21 2.74 -0.44
CA ASN A 118 7.38 3.11 0.33
C ASN A 118 8.62 2.39 -0.19
N ILE A 119 9.72 3.10 -0.27
CA ILE A 119 10.98 2.53 -0.75
C ILE A 119 11.63 1.76 0.40
N ILE A 120 11.71 0.45 0.25
CA ILE A 120 12.51 -0.39 1.14
C ILE A 120 13.91 -0.49 0.54
N GLN A 121 14.92 -0.11 1.32
CA GLN A 121 16.30 -0.22 0.91
C GLN A 121 16.67 -1.69 0.69
N SER A 122 17.44 -1.98 -0.36
CA SER A 122 17.82 -3.36 -0.74
C SER A 122 18.54 -4.11 0.39
N GLU A 123 19.31 -3.41 1.22
CA GLU A 123 20.00 -3.96 2.39
C GLU A 123 19.05 -4.53 3.45
N ASN A 124 17.82 -4.03 3.49
CA ASN A 124 16.80 -4.47 4.44
C ASN A 124 15.87 -5.55 3.87
N SER A 125 16.02 -5.92 2.61
CA SER A 125 15.22 -6.99 1.99
C SER A 125 15.48 -8.37 2.60
N GLU A 126 16.64 -8.58 3.24
CA GLU A 126 16.99 -9.82 3.95
C GLU A 126 15.98 -10.16 5.05
N LYS A 127 15.33 -9.17 5.67
CA LYS A 127 14.28 -9.40 6.67
C LYS A 127 13.06 -10.14 6.09
N PHE A 128 12.85 -10.05 4.80
CA PHE A 128 11.74 -10.73 4.11
C PHE A 128 12.14 -12.09 3.52
N GLU A 129 13.43 -12.45 3.51
CA GLU A 129 13.94 -13.66 2.87
C GLU A 129 13.29 -14.95 3.41
N THR A 130 13.06 -15.01 4.72
CA THR A 130 12.42 -16.18 5.35
C THR A 130 10.98 -16.33 4.87
N LEU A 131 10.26 -15.22 4.73
CA LEU A 131 8.89 -15.21 4.26
C LEU A 131 8.81 -15.46 2.75
N ASP A 132 9.76 -14.92 1.98
CA ASP A 132 9.88 -15.19 0.55
C ASP A 132 10.02 -16.69 0.25
N LYS A 133 10.87 -17.40 0.99
CA LYS A 133 11.01 -18.85 0.83
C LYS A 133 9.70 -19.61 1.03
N LYS A 134 8.80 -19.05 1.83
CA LYS A 134 7.48 -19.63 2.10
C LYS A 134 6.42 -19.25 1.05
N LEU A 135 6.51 -18.07 0.43
CA LEU A 135 5.45 -17.51 -0.42
C LEU A 135 5.80 -17.43 -1.90
N GLN A 136 7.08 -17.43 -2.26
CA GLN A 136 7.54 -17.17 -3.61
C GLN A 136 7.05 -18.22 -4.62
N PRO A 137 6.43 -17.82 -5.75
CA PRO A 137 6.02 -18.75 -6.80
C PRO A 137 7.22 -19.24 -7.62
N PHE A 138 7.02 -20.36 -8.27
CA PHE A 138 7.97 -20.90 -9.24
C PHE A 138 8.16 -19.93 -10.43
N LEU A 139 9.38 -19.82 -10.94
CA LEU A 139 9.77 -18.89 -12.01
C LEU A 139 9.46 -17.41 -11.69
N ASN A 140 9.61 -17.02 -10.42
CA ASN A 140 9.55 -15.61 -10.04
C ASN A 140 10.65 -14.83 -10.76
N ALA A 141 10.26 -13.79 -11.50
CA ALA A 141 11.18 -12.89 -12.21
C ALA A 141 11.47 -11.61 -11.45
N LYS A 142 10.50 -11.15 -10.63
CA LYS A 142 10.62 -9.90 -9.88
C LYS A 142 9.79 -9.93 -8.61
N THR A 143 10.39 -9.46 -7.52
CA THR A 143 9.73 -9.29 -6.22
C THR A 143 9.69 -7.80 -5.87
N TYR A 144 8.57 -7.35 -5.29
CA TYR A 144 8.41 -6.01 -4.77
C TYR A 144 7.95 -6.07 -3.33
N TYR A 145 8.59 -5.27 -2.49
CA TYR A 145 8.22 -5.10 -1.09
C TYR A 145 7.72 -3.69 -0.89
N ASP A 146 6.61 -3.58 -0.19
CA ASP A 146 6.03 -2.30 0.19
C ASP A 146 5.45 -2.42 1.59
N VAL A 147 5.41 -1.33 2.32
CA VAL A 147 4.77 -1.27 3.63
C VAL A 147 3.75 -0.15 3.62
N LEU A 148 2.55 -0.49 4.02
CA LEU A 148 1.43 0.44 4.08
C LEU A 148 1.16 0.82 5.54
N PHE A 149 0.95 2.09 5.77
CA PHE A 149 0.50 2.66 7.03
C PHE A 149 -0.72 3.53 6.79
N GLY A 150 -1.51 3.76 7.81
CA GLY A 150 -2.63 4.68 7.71
C GLY A 150 -2.99 5.30 9.03
N SER A 151 -3.56 6.49 8.98
CA SER A 151 -4.22 7.07 10.13
C SER A 151 -5.37 6.18 10.57
N ARG A 152 -5.72 6.23 11.83
CA ARG A 152 -6.84 5.45 12.36
C ARG A 152 -8.12 5.69 11.56
N LYS A 153 -8.76 4.62 11.10
CA LYS A 153 -9.94 4.62 10.21
C LYS A 153 -9.70 5.22 8.82
N ALA A 154 -8.50 5.64 8.47
CA ALA A 154 -8.17 5.96 7.08
C ALA A 154 -8.32 4.72 6.20
N TYR A 155 -8.62 4.94 4.94
CA TYR A 155 -8.76 3.87 3.96
C TYR A 155 -7.97 4.21 2.69
N THR A 156 -7.58 3.19 1.94
CA THR A 156 -6.92 3.34 0.65
C THR A 156 -7.96 3.54 -0.47
N PRO A 157 -7.59 4.12 -1.61
CA PRO A 157 -8.48 4.10 -2.77
C PRO A 157 -8.81 2.66 -3.20
N LEU A 158 -9.90 2.48 -3.92
CA LEU A 158 -10.22 1.20 -4.53
C LEU A 158 -9.24 0.95 -5.67
N THR A 159 -8.36 -0.05 -5.52
CA THR A 159 -7.27 -0.35 -6.45
C THR A 159 -7.29 -1.81 -6.90
N TYR A 160 -6.59 -2.12 -7.99
CA TYR A 160 -6.23 -3.48 -8.35
C TYR A 160 -4.75 -3.55 -8.76
N HIS A 161 -4.22 -4.76 -8.86
CA HIS A 161 -2.85 -5.00 -9.31
C HIS A 161 -2.81 -6.08 -10.40
N MET A 162 -1.67 -6.15 -11.10
CA MET A 162 -1.44 -7.12 -12.16
C MET A 162 -0.33 -8.13 -11.83
N TYR A 163 0.21 -8.11 -10.60
CA TYR A 163 1.20 -9.10 -10.16
C TYR A 163 0.61 -10.50 -10.18
N SER A 164 1.42 -11.52 -10.44
CA SER A 164 0.95 -12.91 -10.39
C SER A 164 0.45 -13.31 -9.02
N HIS A 165 1.15 -12.84 -7.96
CA HIS A 165 0.79 -13.04 -6.56
C HIS A 165 1.03 -11.75 -5.79
N ARG A 166 0.10 -11.40 -4.92
CA ARG A 166 0.27 -10.32 -3.96
C ARG A 166 -0.24 -10.78 -2.61
N PHE A 167 0.63 -10.71 -1.63
CA PHE A 167 0.34 -11.06 -0.25
C PHE A 167 0.40 -9.82 0.63
N PHE A 168 -0.53 -9.71 1.57
CA PHE A 168 -0.54 -8.68 2.58
C PHE A 168 -0.43 -9.33 3.95
N VAL A 169 0.66 -9.05 4.63
CA VAL A 169 0.92 -9.48 6.00
C VAL A 169 0.46 -8.37 6.91
N VAL A 170 -0.51 -8.65 7.77
CA VAL A 170 -1.08 -7.66 8.69
C VAL A 170 -0.40 -7.77 10.03
N GLU A 171 0.16 -6.65 10.48
CA GLU A 171 0.87 -6.53 11.74
C GLU A 171 0.31 -5.40 12.60
N GLY A 172 0.55 -5.48 13.91
CA GLY A 172 0.20 -4.42 14.83
C GLY A 172 0.53 -4.77 16.27
N ASN A 173 0.58 -3.73 17.12
CA ASN A 173 1.04 -3.83 18.50
C ASN A 173 -0.07 -4.11 19.50
N THR A 174 -1.33 -4.09 19.06
CA THR A 174 -2.49 -4.29 19.94
C THR A 174 -3.41 -5.37 19.35
N PRO A 175 -4.18 -6.07 20.17
CA PRO A 175 -5.14 -7.09 19.68
C PRO A 175 -6.21 -6.56 18.74
N ASN A 176 -6.45 -5.25 18.78
CA ASN A 176 -7.44 -4.58 17.93
C ASN A 176 -6.82 -3.99 16.65
N CYS A 177 -5.50 -4.15 16.45
CA CYS A 177 -4.88 -3.81 15.19
C CYS A 177 -5.35 -4.78 14.12
N GLY A 178 -5.57 -4.26 12.96
CA GLY A 178 -5.98 -5.05 11.82
C GLY A 178 -6.39 -4.13 10.71
N ILE A 179 -6.82 -4.73 9.63
CA ILE A 179 -7.41 -3.99 8.52
C ILE A 179 -8.78 -4.57 8.20
N ARG A 180 -9.74 -3.70 7.93
CA ARG A 180 -10.96 -4.09 7.24
C ARG A 180 -10.72 -3.95 5.76
N ILE A 181 -11.04 -4.96 4.99
CA ILE A 181 -10.88 -4.96 3.55
C ILE A 181 -12.22 -5.13 2.86
N LYS A 182 -12.44 -4.34 1.81
CA LYS A 182 -13.55 -4.55 0.88
C LYS A 182 -13.00 -4.87 -0.49
N MET A 183 -13.52 -5.92 -1.10
CA MET A 183 -13.04 -6.44 -2.38
C MET A 183 -14.18 -6.74 -3.33
N CYS A 184 -13.95 -6.56 -4.62
CA CYS A 184 -14.88 -7.02 -5.64
C CYS A 184 -14.15 -7.59 -6.87
N PRO A 185 -14.77 -8.57 -7.57
CA PRO A 185 -14.15 -9.23 -8.70
C PRO A 185 -14.05 -8.32 -9.93
N TRP A 186 -13.15 -8.67 -10.84
CA TRP A 186 -12.84 -7.95 -12.08
C TRP A 186 -14.03 -7.64 -12.97
N LYS A 187 -15.06 -8.48 -12.98
CA LYS A 187 -16.29 -8.26 -13.77
C LYS A 187 -17.00 -6.93 -13.48
N ASN A 188 -16.74 -6.32 -12.31
CA ASN A 188 -17.31 -5.03 -11.94
C ASN A 188 -16.58 -3.84 -12.56
N THR A 189 -15.39 -4.03 -13.14
CA THR A 189 -14.54 -2.98 -13.74
C THR A 189 -15.28 -2.01 -14.68
N PRO A 190 -16.19 -2.44 -15.58
CA PRO A 190 -16.90 -1.50 -16.44
C PRO A 190 -17.77 -0.46 -15.69
N ARG A 191 -18.05 -0.69 -14.42
CA ARG A 191 -18.84 0.19 -13.56
C ARG A 191 -18.00 1.02 -12.59
N LEU A 192 -16.67 0.80 -12.56
CA LEU A 192 -15.79 1.31 -11.51
C LEU A 192 -15.00 2.56 -11.93
N ASN A 193 -15.31 3.22 -13.03
CA ASN A 193 -14.58 4.42 -13.47
C ASN A 193 -13.07 4.29 -13.27
N GLN A 194 -12.47 3.34 -13.98
CA GLN A 194 -11.07 2.99 -13.84
C GLN A 194 -10.14 4.12 -14.29
N HIS A 195 -9.20 4.48 -13.45
CA HIS A 195 -8.06 5.34 -13.75
C HIS A 195 -6.78 4.51 -13.86
N LYS A 196 -5.91 4.84 -14.81
CA LYS A 196 -4.63 4.17 -15.04
C LYS A 196 -3.52 5.20 -14.96
N ASP A 197 -2.83 5.19 -13.85
CA ASP A 197 -1.64 6.00 -13.65
C ASP A 197 -0.41 5.16 -14.02
N TYR A 198 0.15 5.43 -15.19
CA TYR A 198 1.37 4.78 -15.65
C TYR A 198 2.65 5.45 -15.13
N GLU A 199 2.55 6.59 -14.46
CA GLU A 199 3.71 7.25 -13.82
C GLU A 199 4.10 6.51 -12.54
N ASN A 200 3.11 6.17 -11.71
CA ASN A 200 3.31 5.44 -10.45
C ASN A 200 3.00 3.93 -10.57
N PHE A 201 2.57 3.46 -11.75
CA PHE A 201 2.07 2.11 -12.00
C PHE A 201 0.91 1.74 -11.06
N GLU A 202 0.00 2.67 -10.86
CA GLU A 202 -1.18 2.52 -10.02
C GLU A 202 -2.46 2.47 -10.86
N PHE A 203 -3.35 1.58 -10.46
CA PHE A 203 -4.64 1.38 -11.13
C PHE A 203 -5.75 1.49 -10.09
N TRP A 204 -6.54 2.55 -10.16
CA TRP A 204 -7.48 2.90 -9.12
C TRP A 204 -8.83 3.37 -9.67
N SER A 205 -9.81 3.52 -8.78
CA SER A 205 -11.14 4.01 -9.08
C SER A 205 -11.52 5.12 -8.08
N ASN A 206 -12.26 6.11 -8.55
CA ASN A 206 -12.85 7.15 -7.72
C ASN A 206 -14.11 6.70 -6.95
N MET A 207 -14.46 5.42 -7.01
CA MET A 207 -15.54 4.85 -6.23
C MET A 207 -15.06 4.46 -4.83
N ASN A 208 -15.91 4.71 -3.83
CA ASN A 208 -15.56 4.50 -2.44
C ASN A 208 -16.46 3.45 -1.78
N LEU A 209 -15.92 2.25 -1.60
CA LEU A 209 -16.67 1.15 -0.99
C LEU A 209 -16.94 1.35 0.52
N PHE A 210 -16.26 2.28 1.19
CA PHE A 210 -16.50 2.61 2.61
C PHE A 210 -17.47 3.78 2.82
N ARG A 211 -17.92 4.44 1.73
CA ARG A 211 -18.83 5.60 1.80
C ARG A 211 -20.11 5.44 0.97
N GLY A 212 -20.61 4.21 0.84
CA GLY A 212 -21.93 3.94 0.25
C GLY A 212 -21.92 3.45 -1.19
N ASP A 213 -20.78 3.49 -1.91
CA ASP A 213 -20.73 2.93 -3.27
C ASP A 213 -20.79 1.39 -3.27
N GLU A 214 -20.62 0.76 -2.11
CA GLU A 214 -20.74 -0.70 -1.95
C GLU A 214 -22.13 -1.24 -2.29
N GLU A 215 -23.18 -0.43 -2.12
CA GLU A 215 -24.55 -0.82 -2.46
C GLU A 215 -24.74 -1.11 -3.96
N LYS A 216 -23.83 -0.59 -4.81
CA LYS A 216 -23.88 -0.77 -6.25
C LYS A 216 -23.32 -2.12 -6.71
N PHE A 217 -22.59 -2.82 -5.83
CA PHE A 217 -21.87 -4.05 -6.16
C PHE A 217 -22.01 -5.07 -5.03
N LYS A 218 -21.86 -6.34 -5.39
CA LYS A 218 -21.61 -7.38 -4.40
C LYS A 218 -20.12 -7.34 -4.06
N VAL A 219 -19.81 -7.12 -2.79
CA VAL A 219 -18.43 -7.03 -2.29
C VAL A 219 -18.19 -8.09 -1.20
N LEU A 220 -16.96 -8.54 -1.10
CA LEU A 220 -16.44 -9.17 0.11
C LEU A 220 -16.12 -8.08 1.11
N ASP A 221 -16.52 -8.23 2.37
CA ASP A 221 -16.23 -7.31 3.46
C ASP A 221 -15.84 -8.12 4.70
N PHE A 222 -14.60 -8.03 5.11
CA PHE A 222 -14.08 -8.80 6.23
C PHE A 222 -12.88 -8.08 6.89
N VAL A 223 -12.50 -8.57 8.07
CA VAL A 223 -11.37 -8.06 8.85
C VAL A 223 -10.24 -9.07 8.78
N VAL A 224 -9.03 -8.58 8.55
CA VAL A 224 -7.79 -9.35 8.65
C VAL A 224 -7.05 -8.90 9.89
N ASN A 225 -6.83 -9.82 10.80
CA ASN A 225 -6.13 -9.60 12.06
C ASN A 225 -4.63 -9.91 11.92
N PRO A 226 -3.78 -9.43 12.84
CA PRO A 226 -2.38 -9.85 12.92
C PRO A 226 -2.23 -11.38 12.99
N GLY A 227 -1.18 -11.90 12.37
CA GLY A 227 -0.94 -13.34 12.24
C GLY A 227 -1.59 -13.99 11.01
N TYR A 228 -2.32 -13.20 10.23
CA TYR A 228 -2.87 -13.64 8.94
C TYR A 228 -2.16 -12.99 7.77
N ILE A 229 -2.03 -13.75 6.69
CA ILE A 229 -1.56 -13.30 5.39
C ILE A 229 -2.71 -13.38 4.41
N LEU A 230 -3.09 -12.24 3.83
CA LEU A 230 -4.12 -12.18 2.81
C LEU A 230 -3.47 -12.29 1.42
N TYR A 231 -3.89 -13.28 0.64
CA TYR A 231 -3.64 -13.33 -0.79
C TYR A 231 -4.71 -12.58 -1.56
N VAL A 232 -4.30 -11.59 -2.34
CA VAL A 232 -5.16 -10.89 -3.29
C VAL A 232 -4.75 -11.33 -4.71
N PRO A 233 -5.64 -11.97 -5.47
CA PRO A 233 -5.32 -12.38 -6.83
C PRO A 233 -5.25 -11.21 -7.79
N PRO A 234 -4.55 -11.34 -8.94
CA PRO A 234 -4.49 -10.29 -9.97
C PRO A 234 -5.90 -9.88 -10.42
N TYR A 235 -6.03 -8.59 -10.73
CA TYR A 235 -7.26 -7.95 -11.22
C TYR A 235 -8.43 -7.89 -10.24
N TRP A 236 -8.31 -8.40 -9.02
CA TRP A 236 -9.29 -8.13 -7.98
C TRP A 236 -9.15 -6.69 -7.48
N TRP A 237 -10.29 -6.00 -7.41
CA TRP A 237 -10.39 -4.68 -6.81
C TRP A 237 -10.45 -4.80 -5.30
N TYR A 238 -9.67 -3.99 -4.58
CA TYR A 238 -9.64 -3.99 -3.12
C TYR A 238 -9.36 -2.58 -2.57
N SER A 239 -9.82 -2.35 -1.36
CA SER A 239 -9.53 -1.15 -0.57
C SER A 239 -9.40 -1.55 0.88
N PHE A 240 -8.42 -1.02 1.59
CA PHE A 240 -8.19 -1.26 3.01
C PHE A 240 -8.70 -0.11 3.84
N GLN A 241 -9.17 -0.40 5.06
CA GLN A 241 -9.37 0.56 6.13
C GLN A 241 -8.50 0.13 7.32
N PHE A 242 -7.64 1.02 7.80
CA PHE A 242 -6.81 0.79 8.98
C PHE A 242 -7.69 0.91 10.23
N LEU A 243 -7.76 -0.14 11.03
CA LEU A 243 -8.62 -0.13 12.23
C LEU A 243 -7.99 0.64 13.37
N ASP A 244 -6.67 0.63 13.44
CA ASP A 244 -5.89 1.37 14.41
C ASP A 244 -4.67 2.03 13.75
N GLN A 245 -4.15 3.07 14.37
CA GLN A 245 -2.94 3.76 13.90
C GLN A 245 -1.67 2.92 14.00
N SER A 246 -1.67 1.89 14.85
CA SER A 246 -0.58 0.92 14.96
C SER A 246 -0.67 -0.21 13.94
N SER A 247 -1.72 -0.24 13.10
CA SER A 247 -1.86 -1.22 12.05
C SER A 247 -0.82 -0.96 10.95
N CYS A 248 -0.04 -1.98 10.64
CA CYS A 248 0.96 -1.99 9.60
C CYS A 248 0.67 -3.14 8.64
N VAL A 249 0.80 -2.91 7.35
CA VAL A 249 0.58 -3.92 6.33
C VAL A 249 1.80 -4.04 5.44
N THR A 250 2.50 -5.16 5.54
CA THR A 250 3.59 -5.48 4.62
C THR A 250 3.03 -6.14 3.37
N SER A 251 3.29 -5.56 2.21
CA SER A 251 2.89 -6.11 0.91
C SER A 251 4.08 -6.75 0.22
N ILE A 252 3.94 -8.02 -0.17
CA ILE A 252 4.92 -8.74 -0.98
C ILE A 252 4.26 -9.13 -2.29
N SER A 253 4.83 -8.66 -3.40
CA SER A 253 4.27 -8.89 -4.72
C SER A 253 5.29 -9.60 -5.61
N TYR A 254 4.83 -10.65 -6.30
CA TYR A 254 5.65 -11.45 -7.20
C TYR A 254 5.13 -11.35 -8.63
N SER A 255 6.05 -11.20 -9.57
CA SER A 255 5.78 -11.30 -11.00
C SER A 255 6.57 -12.47 -11.57
N THR A 256 5.88 -13.49 -12.04
CA THR A 256 6.51 -14.57 -12.79
C THR A 256 6.88 -14.11 -14.21
N ALA A 257 7.83 -14.78 -14.86
CA ALA A 257 8.26 -14.44 -16.21
C ALA A 257 7.05 -14.41 -17.21
N ILE A 258 6.12 -15.35 -17.06
CA ILE A 258 4.91 -15.41 -17.90
C ILE A 258 3.96 -14.25 -17.57
N ASN A 259 3.87 -13.85 -16.30
CA ASN A 259 3.06 -12.70 -15.89
C ASN A 259 3.62 -11.38 -16.46
N VAL A 260 4.94 -11.19 -16.44
CA VAL A 260 5.59 -10.03 -17.07
C VAL A 260 5.30 -9.99 -18.56
N LEU A 261 5.39 -11.12 -19.25
CA LEU A 261 5.06 -11.23 -20.69
C LEU A 261 3.58 -10.92 -20.96
N ALA A 262 2.67 -11.44 -20.13
CA ALA A 262 1.24 -11.18 -20.27
C ALA A 262 0.92 -9.67 -20.14
N ASN A 263 1.57 -8.98 -19.20
CA ASN A 263 1.37 -7.55 -18.94
C ASN A 263 2.43 -6.66 -19.64
N ALA A 264 3.08 -7.16 -20.70
CA ALA A 264 4.18 -6.45 -21.38
C ALA A 264 3.75 -5.06 -21.91
N LYS A 265 2.49 -4.92 -22.33
CA LYS A 265 1.95 -3.63 -22.79
C LYS A 265 1.94 -2.59 -21.68
N GLU A 266 1.44 -2.94 -20.52
CA GLU A 266 1.35 -2.05 -19.36
C GLU A 266 2.74 -1.70 -18.83
N HIS A 267 3.65 -2.66 -18.79
CA HIS A 267 5.05 -2.42 -18.45
C HIS A 267 5.75 -1.51 -19.46
N ALA A 268 5.50 -1.67 -20.76
CA ALA A 268 6.05 -0.80 -21.80
C ALA A 268 5.55 0.64 -21.66
N LEU A 269 4.26 0.84 -21.37
CA LEU A 269 3.69 2.17 -21.12
C LEU A 269 4.29 2.81 -19.86
N TYR A 270 4.47 2.05 -18.79
CA TYR A 270 5.16 2.52 -17.59
C TYR A 270 6.60 2.96 -17.92
N MET A 271 7.37 2.12 -18.60
CA MET A 271 8.76 2.44 -18.99
C MET A 271 8.83 3.66 -19.93
N TYR A 272 7.85 3.83 -20.82
CA TYR A 272 7.79 4.99 -21.71
C TYR A 272 7.55 6.30 -20.97
N ASN A 273 6.79 6.27 -19.88
CA ASN A 273 6.48 7.46 -19.07
C ASN A 273 7.62 7.82 -18.10
N GLN A 274 8.48 6.88 -17.71
CA GLN A 274 9.56 7.15 -16.75
C GLN A 274 10.55 8.26 -17.17
N PRO A 275 11.00 8.38 -18.44
CA PRO A 275 11.89 9.47 -18.85
C PRO A 275 11.27 10.86 -18.68
N ASN A 276 9.95 10.98 -18.81
CA ASN A 276 9.23 12.24 -18.64
C ASN A 276 9.15 12.67 -17.16
N LEU A 277 9.22 11.70 -16.25
CA LEU A 277 9.21 11.93 -14.80
C LEU A 277 10.58 12.34 -14.26
N GLN A 278 11.68 11.94 -14.89
CA GLN A 278 13.02 12.25 -14.39
C GLN A 278 13.30 13.75 -14.25
N SER A 279 12.61 14.60 -14.98
CA SER A 279 12.69 16.05 -14.81
C SER A 279 12.00 16.58 -13.55
N ASN A 280 11.08 15.81 -12.96
CA ASN A 280 10.30 16.19 -11.78
C ASN A 280 10.70 15.41 -10.49
N ILE A 281 11.67 14.49 -10.56
CA ILE A 281 12.00 13.54 -9.49
C ILE A 281 13.00 14.08 -8.46
N MET A 282 13.34 15.34 -8.41
CA MET A 282 13.83 15.89 -7.14
C MET A 282 12.61 16.17 -6.22
N ARG A 283 11.98 15.11 -5.75
CA ARG A 283 11.02 15.21 -4.65
C ARG A 283 11.80 15.67 -3.43
N GLU A 284 11.61 16.90 -3.06
CA GLU A 284 12.31 17.52 -1.95
C GLU A 284 11.90 16.79 -0.66
N ILE A 285 12.86 16.12 -0.02
CA ILE A 285 12.64 15.55 1.31
C ILE A 285 12.56 16.73 2.27
N ILE A 286 11.39 16.98 2.82
CA ILE A 286 11.19 18.05 3.79
C ILE A 286 12.06 17.73 5.02
N PRO A 287 13.05 18.58 5.36
CA PRO A 287 13.89 18.36 6.52
C PRO A 287 13.06 18.37 7.80
N GLU A 288 13.49 17.61 8.81
CA GLU A 288 12.91 17.74 10.15
C GLU A 288 12.97 19.21 10.58
N ILE A 289 11.84 19.75 11.03
CA ILE A 289 11.84 20.98 11.80
C ILE A 289 12.48 20.60 13.11
N ASN A 290 13.78 20.88 13.24
CA ASN A 290 14.44 20.80 14.55
C ASN A 290 13.70 21.82 15.41
N ASP A 291 13.10 21.36 16.50
CA ASP A 291 12.62 22.24 17.54
C ASP A 291 13.75 23.22 17.83
N VAL A 292 13.48 24.49 17.60
CA VAL A 292 14.37 25.58 17.97
C VAL A 292 14.45 25.52 19.48
N THR A 293 15.45 24.80 19.99
CA THR A 293 15.85 24.97 21.38
C THR A 293 16.27 26.41 21.53
N THR A 294 15.36 27.22 22.03
CA THR A 294 15.67 28.52 22.62
C THR A 294 16.61 28.25 23.76
N ASN A 295 17.91 28.32 23.50
CA ASN A 295 18.91 28.54 24.51
C ASN A 295 18.82 30.01 24.91
N ASP A 296 17.83 30.35 25.70
CA ASP A 296 17.87 31.53 26.52
C ASP A 296 18.59 31.16 27.80
N THR A 297 19.83 31.58 27.90
CA THR A 297 20.58 31.72 29.14
C THR A 297 19.81 32.59 30.09
N PRO A 298 19.66 32.22 31.38
CA PRO A 298 19.04 33.09 32.35
C PRO A 298 20.05 34.15 32.78
N ASP A 299 19.79 35.39 32.42
CA ASP A 299 20.38 36.54 33.12
C ASP A 299 19.67 36.72 34.48
N GLU A 300 20.46 36.63 35.54
CA GLU A 300 20.10 37.05 36.88
C GLU A 300 19.71 38.54 36.89
N HIS A 301 18.54 38.89 37.43
CA HIS A 301 18.39 39.88 38.50
C HIS A 301 16.93 40.35 38.68
N LEU A 302 16.61 40.40 40.01
CA LEU A 302 15.65 41.25 40.70
C LEU A 302 14.22 40.71 40.92
N GLU A 303 14.07 40.42 42.21
CA GLU A 303 12.81 40.26 42.94
C GLU A 303 11.94 41.54 42.87
N ASP A 304 10.63 41.35 42.68
CA ASP A 304 9.58 42.08 43.39
C ASP A 304 8.22 41.35 43.29
N PRO A 305 7.27 41.60 44.21
CA PRO A 305 6.42 40.52 44.74
C PRO A 305 5.06 40.37 44.06
N LEU A 306 4.47 39.19 44.25
CA LEU A 306 3.15 38.72 43.83
C LEU A 306 1.98 39.64 44.14
N PRO A 307 0.94 39.64 43.34
CA PRO A 307 -0.44 39.63 43.82
C PRO A 307 -1.22 38.35 43.49
N GLU A 308 -2.17 38.09 44.34
CA GLU A 308 -3.01 36.92 44.48
C GLU A 308 -3.89 36.56 43.29
N VAL A 309 -4.01 35.29 43.08
CA VAL A 309 -5.08 34.37 42.65
C VAL A 309 -6.42 34.98 42.27
N ASP A 310 -6.87 34.64 41.05
CA ASP A 310 -8.27 34.31 40.79
C ASP A 310 -8.35 33.11 39.86
N GLU A 311 -9.02 32.06 40.35
CA GLU A 311 -9.38 30.83 39.65
C GLU A 311 -10.46 31.13 38.61
N HIS A 312 -10.22 30.71 37.38
CA HIS A 312 -11.11 30.18 36.35
C HIS A 312 -10.69 30.60 34.96
N GLU A 313 -9.90 29.78 34.31
CA GLU A 313 -9.94 29.69 32.84
C GLU A 313 -9.50 28.29 32.38
N THR A 314 -10.38 27.69 31.60
CA THR A 314 -10.21 26.46 30.85
C THR A 314 -9.05 26.57 29.84
N PRO A 315 -8.28 25.49 29.60
CA PRO A 315 -7.13 25.55 28.69
C PRO A 315 -7.60 25.72 27.23
N PRO A 316 -6.90 26.52 26.42
CA PRO A 316 -7.22 26.68 25.00
C PRO A 316 -6.82 25.43 24.19
N GLU A 317 -7.70 25.08 23.26
CA GLU A 317 -7.47 24.13 22.18
C GLU A 317 -6.45 24.72 21.17
N GLU A 318 -5.18 24.59 21.45
CA GLU A 318 -4.14 25.20 20.62
C GLU A 318 -3.06 24.18 20.23
N ASN A 319 -3.36 23.25 19.32
CA ASN A 319 -2.31 22.50 18.59
C ASN A 319 -2.79 21.81 17.30
N GLN A 320 -4.07 21.94 16.92
CA GLN A 320 -4.59 21.29 15.71
C GLN A 320 -4.44 22.09 14.41
N ASP A 321 -4.29 23.41 14.51
CA ASP A 321 -4.21 24.28 13.32
C ASP A 321 -2.81 24.39 12.72
N VAL A 322 -1.76 24.18 13.50
CA VAL A 322 -0.37 24.37 13.04
C VAL A 322 0.04 23.32 12.01
N SER A 323 -0.36 22.07 12.21
CA SER A 323 -0.01 20.99 11.28
C SER A 323 -0.77 21.07 9.95
N LEU A 324 -1.99 21.58 9.97
CA LEU A 324 -2.80 21.78 8.77
C LEU A 324 -2.36 22.98 7.96
N GLN A 325 -2.00 24.09 8.62
CA GLN A 325 -1.42 25.25 7.97
C GLN A 325 -0.08 24.93 7.30
N LEU A 326 0.76 24.12 7.95
CA LEU A 326 2.04 23.70 7.39
C LEU A 326 1.86 22.90 6.07
N ILE A 327 0.88 21.99 6.04
CA ILE A 327 0.57 21.19 4.84
C ILE A 327 -0.03 22.06 3.72
N GLU A 328 -0.87 23.04 4.07
CA GLU A 328 -1.43 23.97 3.06
C GLU A 328 -0.39 24.92 2.51
N ASP A 329 0.52 25.41 3.34
CA ASP A 329 1.60 26.30 2.91
C ASP A 329 2.64 25.56 2.06
N LEU A 330 2.90 24.30 2.36
CA LEU A 330 3.77 23.43 1.54
C LEU A 330 3.15 23.12 0.17
N LYS A 331 1.82 22.97 0.09
CA LYS A 331 1.11 22.81 -1.19
C LYS A 331 1.08 24.09 -2.04
N LYS A 332 1.22 25.26 -1.45
CA LYS A 332 1.27 26.55 -2.17
C LYS A 332 2.66 26.91 -2.67
N SER A 333 3.71 26.26 -2.15
CA SER A 333 5.10 26.49 -2.55
C SER A 333 5.59 25.56 -3.66
N GLN A 334 4.74 24.66 -4.11
CA GLN A 334 4.93 23.82 -5.32
C GLN A 334 4.05 24.36 -6.45
#